data_42777569582c267582c742735ac091eb
#
_entry.id   42777569582c267582c742735ac091eb
#
_cell.length_a   1.000
_cell.length_b   1.000
_cell.length_c   1.000
_cell.angle_alpha   90.00
_cell.angle_beta   90.00
_cell.angle_gamma   90.00
#
_symmetry.space_group_name_H-M   'P 1'
#
loop_
_entity.id
_entity.type
_entity.pdbx_description
1 polymer ?
#
loop_
_entity_poly.entity_id
_entity_poly.type
_entity_poly.pdbx_seq_one_letter_code
_entity_poly.pdbx_strand_id
1 'polypeptide(L)'
;MLLEVEKINTFYGLSHILFDVSLNIDKGEVVVLLGRNGAGKTTTLLSIMGLNAPKTGAIRYQGQEVMGLASYKIARMGIGFVPEDRLIFPDLTVYANLDVGRKSLNGRKSKWTFDRIYKLFPVLKDFSDKPGGDLSGGQRQMLTIARTLMGDPDLLLLDEPTEGLAPLIVKMLADFIQVIKQEGMTVLLCEQNLKFALKHADRAYIVDNGIIKYQGTIAELNQNTEIKKKYLAV
;
A
#
# COMPACT_ATOMS: atom_id res chain seq x y z
N MET A 1 -17.63 -5.34 -2.99
CA MET A 1 -16.58 -4.64 -2.24
C MET A 1 -15.51 -5.62 -1.77
N LEU A 2 -14.21 -5.27 -1.86
CA LEU A 2 -13.11 -6.10 -1.35
C LEU A 2 -12.72 -5.69 0.07
N LEU A 3 -12.59 -4.38 0.33
CA LEU A 3 -12.28 -3.80 1.64
C LEU A 3 -13.36 -2.76 2.00
N GLU A 4 -13.83 -2.81 3.23
CA GLU A 4 -14.75 -1.85 3.82
C GLU A 4 -14.20 -1.38 5.16
N VAL A 5 -14.07 -0.07 5.33
CA VAL A 5 -13.67 0.58 6.56
C VAL A 5 -14.80 1.53 6.95
N GLU A 6 -15.38 1.34 8.14
CA GLU A 6 -16.55 2.07 8.60
C GLU A 6 -16.27 2.79 9.92
N LYS A 7 -16.24 4.10 9.90
CA LYS A 7 -16.15 5.01 11.06
C LYS A 7 -15.10 4.58 12.09
N ILE A 8 -13.90 4.24 11.61
CA ILE A 8 -12.84 3.85 12.52
C ILE A 8 -12.27 5.06 13.27
N ASN A 9 -12.05 4.84 14.57
CA ASN A 9 -11.41 5.79 15.48
C ASN A 9 -10.14 5.14 16.04
N THR A 10 -8.98 5.67 15.66
CA THR A 10 -7.67 5.09 16.01
C THR A 10 -6.86 6.06 16.85
N PHE A 11 -6.14 5.50 17.83
CA PHE A 11 -5.38 6.26 18.82
C PHE A 11 -3.95 5.76 18.95
N TYR A 12 -3.03 6.65 19.29
CA TYR A 12 -1.72 6.32 19.88
C TYR A 12 -1.73 6.76 21.34
N GLY A 13 -1.87 5.79 22.25
CA GLY A 13 -2.09 6.09 23.66
C GLY A 13 -3.37 6.90 23.87
N LEU A 14 -3.23 8.16 24.32
CA LEU A 14 -4.34 9.09 24.49
C LEU A 14 -4.60 9.98 23.26
N SER A 15 -3.68 10.02 22.30
CA SER A 15 -3.80 10.88 21.13
C SER A 15 -4.75 10.28 20.10
N HIS A 16 -5.88 10.91 19.85
CA HIS A 16 -6.85 10.52 18.82
C HIS A 16 -6.35 10.98 17.46
N ILE A 17 -6.14 10.08 16.53
CA ILE A 17 -5.54 10.36 15.23
C ILE A 17 -6.54 10.22 14.09
N LEU A 18 -7.38 9.16 14.09
CA LEU A 18 -8.41 8.98 13.08
C LEU A 18 -9.79 9.19 13.70
N PHE A 19 -10.60 10.02 13.06
CA PHE A 19 -11.91 10.43 13.50
C PHE A 19 -12.97 9.96 12.49
N ASP A 20 -13.71 8.91 12.81
CA ASP A 20 -14.79 8.33 11.98
C ASP A 20 -14.37 8.10 10.51
N VAL A 21 -13.13 7.68 10.28
CA VAL A 21 -12.61 7.44 8.94
C VAL A 21 -13.37 6.28 8.31
N SER A 22 -13.92 6.54 7.11
CA SER A 22 -14.64 5.54 6.31
C SER A 22 -14.11 5.56 4.87
N LEU A 23 -13.83 4.38 4.32
CA LEU A 23 -13.47 4.19 2.92
C LEU A 23 -13.84 2.78 2.45
N ASN A 24 -13.95 2.61 1.16
CA ASN A 24 -14.19 1.31 0.55
C ASN A 24 -13.35 1.13 -0.73
N ILE A 25 -13.08 -0.12 -1.07
CA ILE A 25 -12.29 -0.49 -2.25
C ILE A 25 -12.95 -1.68 -2.92
N ASP A 26 -13.19 -1.57 -4.21
CA ASP A 26 -13.68 -2.67 -5.02
C ASP A 26 -12.52 -3.52 -5.58
N LYS A 27 -12.84 -4.76 -5.95
CA LYS A 27 -11.82 -5.65 -6.51
C LYS A 27 -11.30 -5.13 -7.85
N GLY A 28 -9.97 -5.13 -8.01
CA GLY A 28 -9.30 -4.68 -9.22
C GLY A 28 -9.16 -3.15 -9.32
N GLU A 29 -9.53 -2.41 -8.29
CA GLU A 29 -9.46 -0.95 -8.23
C GLU A 29 -8.14 -0.48 -7.63
N VAL A 30 -7.58 0.60 -8.17
CA VAL A 30 -6.49 1.36 -7.56
C VAL A 30 -7.06 2.60 -6.91
N VAL A 31 -7.12 2.60 -5.60
CA VAL A 31 -7.60 3.73 -4.79
C VAL A 31 -6.41 4.45 -4.16
N VAL A 32 -6.41 5.77 -4.19
CA VAL A 32 -5.40 6.56 -3.49
C VAL A 32 -5.99 7.27 -2.28
N LEU A 33 -5.28 7.21 -1.17
CA LEU A 33 -5.52 8.03 0.02
C LEU A 33 -4.50 9.18 0.01
N LEU A 34 -4.96 10.37 -0.37
CA LEU A 34 -4.18 11.58 -0.46
C LEU A 34 -4.23 12.36 0.85
N GLY A 35 -3.14 13.02 1.21
CA GLY A 35 -3.08 13.91 2.38
C GLY A 35 -1.65 14.34 2.67
N ARG A 36 -1.52 15.40 3.45
CA ARG A 36 -0.22 15.91 3.92
C ARG A 36 0.43 14.94 4.91
N ASN A 37 1.71 15.14 5.24
CA ASN A 37 2.35 14.39 6.31
C ASN A 37 1.62 14.63 7.64
N GLY A 38 1.40 13.56 8.40
CA GLY A 38 0.63 13.61 9.64
C GLY A 38 -0.90 13.66 9.47
N ALA A 39 -1.44 13.61 8.26
CA ALA A 39 -2.89 13.66 8.03
C ALA A 39 -3.65 12.39 8.47
N GLY A 40 -2.95 11.26 8.71
CA GLY A 40 -3.56 9.99 9.14
C GLY A 40 -3.47 8.85 8.11
N LYS A 41 -2.76 9.02 6.98
CA LYS A 41 -2.62 8.00 5.91
C LYS A 41 -2.03 6.69 6.44
N THR A 42 -0.81 6.73 6.95
CA THR A 42 -0.13 5.57 7.56
C THR A 42 -0.94 4.94 8.66
N THR A 43 -1.55 5.76 9.53
CA THR A 43 -2.42 5.26 10.61
C THR A 43 -3.61 4.48 10.08
N THR A 44 -4.18 4.91 8.94
CA THR A 44 -5.27 4.18 8.28
C THR A 44 -4.80 2.81 7.80
N LEU A 45 -3.62 2.72 7.14
CA LEU A 45 -3.07 1.43 6.70
C LEU A 45 -2.73 0.52 7.89
N LEU A 46 -2.12 1.06 8.95
CA LEU A 46 -1.80 0.32 10.17
C LEU A 46 -3.07 -0.20 10.86
N SER A 47 -4.16 0.58 10.82
CA SER A 47 -5.46 0.17 11.35
C SER A 47 -6.04 -1.01 10.56
N ILE A 48 -5.98 -0.97 9.21
CA ILE A 48 -6.43 -2.05 8.34
C ILE A 48 -5.62 -3.33 8.60
N MET A 49 -4.31 -3.20 8.81
CA MET A 49 -3.41 -4.33 9.09
C MET A 49 -3.47 -4.86 10.53
N GLY A 50 -4.26 -4.24 11.41
CA GLY A 50 -4.31 -4.61 12.82
C GLY A 50 -3.01 -4.36 13.59
N LEU A 51 -2.09 -3.55 13.04
CA LEU A 51 -0.85 -3.11 13.68
C LEU A 51 -1.09 -1.98 14.68
N ASN A 52 -2.11 -1.15 14.44
CA ASN A 52 -2.65 -0.19 15.37
C ASN A 52 -4.19 -0.25 15.30
N ALA A 53 -4.77 -1.21 15.99
CA ALA A 53 -6.20 -1.50 15.88
C ALA A 53 -7.07 -0.31 16.34
N PRO A 54 -8.14 0.03 15.58
CA PRO A 54 -9.09 1.05 15.99
C PRO A 54 -9.78 0.69 17.31
N LYS A 55 -10.15 1.70 18.09
CA LYS A 55 -10.96 1.50 19.29
C LYS A 55 -12.46 1.31 18.99
N THR A 56 -12.93 1.92 17.92
CA THR A 56 -14.34 1.84 17.47
C THR A 56 -14.41 1.84 15.95
N GLY A 57 -15.54 1.46 15.40
CA GLY A 57 -15.78 1.29 13.98
C GLY A 57 -15.75 -0.18 13.58
N ALA A 58 -15.64 -0.44 12.28
CA ALA A 58 -15.53 -1.80 11.72
C ALA A 58 -14.59 -1.81 10.52
N ILE A 59 -13.89 -2.92 10.33
CA ILE A 59 -13.08 -3.17 9.12
C ILE A 59 -13.43 -4.56 8.62
N ARG A 60 -13.93 -4.65 7.37
CA ARG A 60 -14.26 -5.92 6.72
C ARG A 60 -13.43 -6.11 5.46
N TYR A 61 -12.90 -7.29 5.34
CA TYR A 61 -12.17 -7.75 4.14
C TYR A 61 -12.89 -8.97 3.56
N GLN A 62 -13.30 -8.88 2.29
CA GLN A 62 -14.12 -9.92 1.62
C GLN A 62 -15.39 -10.28 2.44
N GLY A 63 -16.02 -9.28 3.05
CA GLY A 63 -17.20 -9.43 3.89
C GLY A 63 -16.93 -10.01 5.29
N GLN A 64 -15.69 -10.35 5.64
CA GLN A 64 -15.31 -10.86 6.96
C GLN A 64 -14.75 -9.74 7.84
N GLU A 65 -15.21 -9.66 9.09
CA GLU A 65 -14.66 -8.73 10.06
C GLU A 65 -13.20 -9.08 10.37
N VAL A 66 -12.31 -8.09 10.23
CA VAL A 66 -10.88 -8.26 10.50
C VAL A 66 -10.38 -7.43 11.69
N MET A 67 -11.21 -6.52 12.20
CA MET A 67 -10.86 -5.72 13.37
C MET A 67 -10.60 -6.62 14.58
N GLY A 68 -9.48 -6.39 15.29
CA GLY A 68 -9.07 -7.21 16.42
C GLY A 68 -8.36 -8.52 16.07
N LEU A 69 -8.24 -8.86 14.79
CA LEU A 69 -7.37 -9.97 14.39
C LEU A 69 -5.89 -9.56 14.46
N ALA A 70 -5.03 -10.53 14.78
CA ALA A 70 -3.58 -10.33 14.71
C ALA A 70 -3.16 -10.08 13.25
N SER A 71 -2.20 -9.17 13.03
CA SER A 71 -1.73 -8.72 11.71
C SER A 71 -1.33 -9.87 10.78
N TYR A 72 -0.68 -10.91 11.30
CA TYR A 72 -0.29 -12.08 10.49
C TYR A 72 -1.51 -12.87 9.96
N LYS A 73 -2.66 -12.86 10.69
CA LYS A 73 -3.90 -13.48 10.21
C LYS A 73 -4.48 -12.67 9.06
N ILE A 74 -4.50 -11.34 9.19
CA ILE A 74 -4.94 -10.42 8.16
C ILE A 74 -4.09 -10.57 6.89
N ALA A 75 -2.75 -10.63 7.05
CA ALA A 75 -1.84 -10.87 5.93
C ALA A 75 -2.12 -12.22 5.24
N ARG A 76 -2.42 -13.27 6.02
CA ARG A 76 -2.75 -14.60 5.48
C ARG A 76 -4.08 -14.63 4.74
N MET A 77 -5.00 -13.71 5.01
CA MET A 77 -6.26 -13.58 4.26
C MET A 77 -6.04 -13.01 2.85
N GLY A 78 -4.87 -12.39 2.58
CA GLY A 78 -4.51 -11.88 1.27
C GLY A 78 -4.28 -10.37 1.21
N ILE A 79 -4.04 -9.71 2.35
CA ILE A 79 -3.64 -8.31 2.39
C ILE A 79 -2.12 -8.21 2.52
N GLY A 80 -1.45 -7.63 1.51
CA GLY A 80 -0.03 -7.31 1.55
C GLY A 80 0.18 -5.86 1.97
N PHE A 81 1.20 -5.59 2.80
CA PHE A 81 1.54 -4.26 3.26
C PHE A 81 3.00 -3.91 2.98
N VAL A 82 3.22 -2.77 2.36
CA VAL A 82 4.53 -2.18 2.10
C VAL A 82 4.61 -0.87 2.88
N PRO A 83 5.31 -0.84 4.01
CA PRO A 83 5.48 0.37 4.82
C PRO A 83 6.46 1.36 4.16
N GLU A 84 6.39 2.61 4.56
CA GLU A 84 7.28 3.70 4.16
C GLU A 84 8.77 3.40 4.45
N ASP A 85 9.06 2.77 5.60
CA ASP A 85 10.43 2.53 6.12
C ASP A 85 11.27 1.56 5.28
N ARG A 86 10.76 1.01 4.17
CA ARG A 86 11.50 0.08 3.29
C ARG A 86 12.11 -1.09 4.05
N LEU A 87 11.34 -1.68 4.95
CA LEU A 87 11.79 -2.74 5.85
C LEU A 87 12.19 -4.00 5.07
N ILE A 88 13.47 -4.35 5.14
CA ILE A 88 14.03 -5.58 4.57
C ILE A 88 14.80 -6.33 5.66
N PHE A 89 15.23 -7.55 5.38
CA PHE A 89 16.20 -8.28 6.21
C PHE A 89 17.60 -7.98 5.67
N PRO A 90 18.38 -7.10 6.34
CA PRO A 90 19.65 -6.60 5.77
C PRO A 90 20.71 -7.69 5.62
N ASP A 91 20.74 -8.67 6.52
CA ASP A 91 21.71 -9.75 6.52
C ASP A 91 21.35 -10.92 5.58
N LEU A 92 20.11 -10.95 5.10
CA LEU A 92 19.69 -11.93 4.09
C LEU A 92 19.99 -11.43 2.68
N THR A 93 20.32 -12.35 1.77
CA THR A 93 20.45 -12.03 0.35
C THR A 93 19.12 -11.51 -0.21
N VAL A 94 19.16 -10.84 -1.37
CA VAL A 94 17.93 -10.44 -2.09
C VAL A 94 17.05 -11.65 -2.37
N TYR A 95 17.65 -12.76 -2.84
CA TYR A 95 16.94 -14.02 -3.04
C TYR A 95 16.25 -14.50 -1.75
N ALA A 96 16.99 -14.57 -0.64
CA ALA A 96 16.45 -15.04 0.64
C ALA A 96 15.35 -14.11 1.17
N ASN A 97 15.49 -12.78 1.01
CA ASN A 97 14.41 -11.83 1.31
C ASN A 97 13.14 -12.13 0.53
N LEU A 98 13.24 -12.43 -0.76
CA LEU A 98 12.09 -12.79 -1.59
C LEU A 98 11.50 -14.13 -1.15
N ASP A 99 12.34 -15.12 -0.87
CA ASP A 99 11.89 -16.47 -0.48
C ASP A 99 11.12 -16.47 0.86
N VAL A 100 11.55 -15.68 1.83
CA VAL A 100 10.82 -15.47 3.11
C VAL A 100 9.40 -14.94 2.88
N GLY A 101 9.19 -14.13 1.82
CA GLY A 101 7.86 -13.63 1.46
C GLY A 101 6.91 -14.68 0.90
N ARG A 102 7.41 -15.84 0.48
CA ARG A 102 6.57 -16.88 -0.15
C ARG A 102 5.54 -17.47 0.81
N LYS A 103 4.32 -17.50 0.35
CA LYS A 103 3.21 -18.11 1.08
C LYS A 103 2.95 -19.52 0.57
N SER A 104 2.71 -20.46 1.49
CA SER A 104 2.18 -21.76 1.13
C SER A 104 0.72 -21.62 0.67
N LEU A 105 0.43 -21.99 -0.56
CA LEU A 105 -0.87 -21.81 -1.18
C LEU A 105 -1.72 -23.10 -1.23
N ASN A 106 -1.40 -24.09 -0.38
CA ASN A 106 -2.14 -25.36 -0.29
C ASN A 106 -2.43 -25.98 -1.67
N GLY A 107 -1.38 -26.08 -2.50
CA GLY A 107 -1.45 -26.69 -3.83
C GLY A 107 -1.86 -25.75 -4.98
N ARG A 108 -2.25 -24.50 -4.72
CA ARG A 108 -2.43 -23.50 -5.78
C ARG A 108 -1.07 -22.98 -6.26
N LYS A 109 -0.94 -22.71 -7.56
CA LYS A 109 0.25 -22.03 -8.11
C LYS A 109 0.19 -20.56 -7.74
N SER A 110 1.28 -20.02 -7.19
CA SER A 110 1.42 -18.60 -6.97
C SER A 110 1.43 -17.85 -8.30
N LYS A 111 0.79 -16.69 -8.33
CA LYS A 111 0.89 -15.73 -9.44
C LYS A 111 2.27 -15.08 -9.48
N TRP A 112 2.94 -14.99 -8.32
CA TRP A 112 4.21 -14.30 -8.15
C TRP A 112 5.35 -15.31 -7.99
N THR A 113 6.10 -15.51 -9.07
CA THR A 113 7.29 -16.36 -9.12
C THR A 113 8.55 -15.48 -9.13
N PHE A 114 9.71 -16.05 -8.81
CA PHE A 114 10.99 -15.34 -8.93
C PHE A 114 11.19 -14.77 -10.35
N ASP A 115 10.92 -15.56 -11.38
CA ASP A 115 11.05 -15.09 -12.78
C ASP A 115 10.18 -13.88 -13.06
N ARG A 116 8.97 -13.87 -12.54
CA ARG A 116 8.03 -12.75 -12.71
C ARG A 116 8.50 -11.51 -11.94
N ILE A 117 8.95 -11.68 -10.70
CA ILE A 117 9.52 -10.60 -9.88
C ILE A 117 10.74 -10.00 -10.59
N TYR A 118 11.65 -10.83 -11.07
CA TYR A 118 12.86 -10.38 -11.78
C TYR A 118 12.56 -9.73 -13.14
N LYS A 119 11.44 -10.11 -13.77
CA LYS A 119 10.96 -9.42 -14.98
C LYS A 119 10.44 -8.01 -14.68
N LEU A 120 9.76 -7.83 -13.54
CA LEU A 120 9.27 -6.53 -13.08
C LEU A 120 10.38 -5.63 -12.53
N PHE A 121 11.31 -6.22 -11.80
CA PHE A 121 12.42 -5.54 -11.15
C PHE A 121 13.76 -6.20 -11.53
N PRO A 122 14.27 -5.99 -12.77
CA PRO A 122 15.48 -6.68 -13.25
C PRO A 122 16.69 -6.48 -12.36
N VAL A 123 16.82 -5.30 -11.76
CA VAL A 123 17.91 -4.97 -10.82
C VAL A 123 17.98 -5.95 -9.64
N LEU A 124 16.86 -6.49 -9.17
CA LEU A 124 16.86 -7.46 -8.08
C LEU A 124 17.47 -8.81 -8.48
N LYS A 125 17.42 -9.15 -9.77
CA LYS A 125 18.11 -10.34 -10.32
C LYS A 125 19.61 -10.16 -10.28
N ASP A 126 20.09 -8.98 -10.70
CA ASP A 126 21.53 -8.67 -10.76
C ASP A 126 22.16 -8.64 -9.36
N PHE A 127 21.36 -8.37 -8.34
CA PHE A 127 21.77 -8.34 -6.93
C PHE A 127 21.31 -9.56 -6.12
N SER A 128 20.85 -10.63 -6.77
CA SER A 128 20.19 -11.77 -6.13
C SER A 128 20.97 -12.36 -4.94
N ASP A 129 22.29 -12.49 -5.09
CA ASP A 129 23.17 -13.10 -4.09
C ASP A 129 23.79 -12.08 -3.12
N LYS A 130 23.48 -10.78 -3.28
CA LYS A 130 24.00 -9.74 -2.39
C LYS A 130 23.10 -9.57 -1.16
N PRO A 131 23.70 -9.23 0.00
CA PRO A 131 22.94 -8.84 1.18
C PRO A 131 22.00 -7.67 0.89
N GLY A 132 20.78 -7.72 1.45
CA GLY A 132 19.81 -6.64 1.33
C GLY A 132 20.32 -5.31 1.84
N GLY A 133 21.20 -5.33 2.87
CA GLY A 133 21.84 -4.15 3.44
C GLY A 133 22.68 -3.34 2.46
N ASP A 134 23.24 -3.98 1.43
CA ASP A 134 24.08 -3.35 0.41
C ASP A 134 23.28 -2.59 -0.67
N LEU A 135 21.95 -2.72 -0.65
CA LEU A 135 21.08 -2.10 -1.63
C LEU A 135 20.90 -0.60 -1.37
N SER A 136 20.80 0.18 -2.44
CA SER A 136 20.36 1.58 -2.37
C SER A 136 18.92 1.70 -1.85
N GLY A 137 18.51 2.90 -1.40
CA GLY A 137 17.14 3.14 -0.93
C GLY A 137 16.05 2.75 -1.94
N GLY A 138 16.27 3.05 -3.23
CA GLY A 138 15.34 2.65 -4.30
C GLY A 138 15.31 1.15 -4.56
N GLN A 139 16.46 0.47 -4.47
CA GLN A 139 16.54 -0.99 -4.59
C GLN A 139 15.87 -1.68 -3.39
N ARG A 140 16.04 -1.13 -2.16
CA ARG A 140 15.33 -1.61 -0.97
C ARG A 140 13.81 -1.46 -1.11
N GLN A 141 13.34 -0.34 -1.66
CA GLN A 141 11.92 -0.15 -1.95
C GLN A 141 11.40 -1.23 -2.91
N MET A 142 12.09 -1.48 -4.02
CA MET A 142 11.72 -2.54 -4.96
C MET A 142 11.73 -3.92 -4.29
N LEU A 143 12.72 -4.22 -3.45
CA LEU A 143 12.80 -5.48 -2.72
C LEU A 143 11.64 -5.65 -1.73
N THR A 144 11.26 -4.59 -1.00
CA THR A 144 10.12 -4.63 -0.06
C THR A 144 8.82 -4.91 -0.79
N ILE A 145 8.57 -4.22 -1.90
CA ILE A 145 7.39 -4.48 -2.76
C ILE A 145 7.42 -5.91 -3.30
N ALA A 146 8.54 -6.32 -3.88
CA ALA A 146 8.70 -7.64 -4.48
C ALA A 146 8.48 -8.77 -3.45
N ARG A 147 9.04 -8.65 -2.24
CA ARG A 147 8.83 -9.59 -1.15
C ARG A 147 7.37 -9.67 -0.75
N THR A 148 6.67 -8.53 -0.68
CA THR A 148 5.25 -8.51 -0.35
C THR A 148 4.41 -9.22 -1.42
N LEU A 149 4.76 -9.03 -2.70
CA LEU A 149 4.12 -9.72 -3.82
C LEU A 149 4.32 -11.24 -3.77
N MET A 150 5.49 -11.72 -3.32
CA MET A 150 5.75 -13.16 -3.15
C MET A 150 4.75 -13.83 -2.19
N GLY A 151 4.09 -13.05 -1.33
CA GLY A 151 2.98 -13.49 -0.47
C GLY A 151 1.65 -13.70 -1.20
N ASP A 152 1.59 -13.44 -2.51
CA ASP A 152 0.41 -13.58 -3.38
C ASP A 152 -0.83 -12.81 -2.85
N PRO A 153 -0.72 -11.49 -2.58
CA PRO A 153 -1.83 -10.71 -2.03
C PRO A 153 -2.92 -10.45 -3.07
N ASP A 154 -4.18 -10.38 -2.60
CA ASP A 154 -5.33 -9.91 -3.40
C ASP A 154 -5.50 -8.38 -3.27
N LEU A 155 -5.06 -7.79 -2.15
CA LEU A 155 -5.03 -6.36 -1.88
C LEU A 155 -3.61 -5.96 -1.46
N LEU A 156 -3.05 -4.97 -2.15
CA LEU A 156 -1.74 -4.40 -1.84
C LEU A 156 -1.90 -3.00 -1.23
N LEU A 157 -1.44 -2.84 0.01
CA LEU A 157 -1.36 -1.55 0.69
C LEU A 157 0.06 -0.99 0.51
N LEU A 158 0.17 0.22 -0.07
CA LEU A 158 1.44 0.91 -0.31
C LEU A 158 1.46 2.23 0.45
N ASP A 159 2.41 2.38 1.37
CA ASP A 159 2.58 3.58 2.17
C ASP A 159 3.71 4.44 1.61
N GLU A 160 3.36 5.57 1.02
CA GLU A 160 4.26 6.58 0.41
C GLU A 160 5.42 5.97 -0.41
N PRO A 161 5.14 5.06 -1.36
CA PRO A 161 6.17 4.29 -2.02
C PRO A 161 7.16 5.12 -2.86
N THR A 162 6.81 6.39 -3.16
CA THR A 162 7.66 7.28 -3.98
C THR A 162 8.52 8.24 -3.16
N GLU A 163 8.31 8.33 -1.84
CA GLU A 163 8.96 9.34 -1.01
C GLU A 163 10.49 9.17 -0.98
N GLY A 164 11.21 10.29 -1.17
CA GLY A 164 12.67 10.33 -1.12
C GLY A 164 13.38 9.47 -2.16
N LEU A 165 12.70 9.09 -3.26
CA LEU A 165 13.28 8.30 -4.33
C LEU A 165 13.73 9.16 -5.52
N ALA A 166 14.78 8.71 -6.20
CA ALA A 166 15.24 9.30 -7.45
C ALA A 166 14.16 9.18 -8.54
N PRO A 167 14.06 10.16 -9.46
CA PRO A 167 13.03 10.17 -10.51
C PRO A 167 12.95 8.90 -11.35
N LEU A 168 14.09 8.25 -11.61
CA LEU A 168 14.14 6.99 -12.34
C LEU A 168 13.41 5.86 -11.59
N ILE A 169 13.57 5.79 -10.27
CA ILE A 169 12.92 4.77 -9.44
C ILE A 169 11.41 5.05 -9.34
N VAL A 170 11.02 6.31 -9.21
CA VAL A 170 9.60 6.72 -9.25
C VAL A 170 8.95 6.29 -10.57
N LYS A 171 9.65 6.45 -11.70
CA LYS A 171 9.17 5.97 -13.00
C LYS A 171 9.00 4.45 -13.02
N MET A 172 9.98 3.69 -12.51
CA MET A 172 9.86 2.21 -12.43
C MET A 172 8.68 1.77 -11.56
N LEU A 173 8.42 2.46 -10.44
CA LEU A 173 7.24 2.21 -9.60
C LEU A 173 5.94 2.55 -10.32
N ALA A 174 5.92 3.62 -11.11
CA ALA A 174 4.78 3.99 -11.95
C ALA A 174 4.46 2.89 -12.97
N ASP A 175 5.49 2.39 -13.66
CA ASP A 175 5.35 1.30 -14.63
C ASP A 175 4.87 0.01 -13.94
N PHE A 176 5.41 -0.30 -12.76
CA PHE A 176 4.95 -1.41 -11.91
C PHE A 176 3.46 -1.29 -11.56
N ILE A 177 3.01 -0.13 -11.04
CA ILE A 177 1.59 0.07 -10.67
C ILE A 177 0.69 -0.09 -11.90
N GLN A 178 1.12 0.39 -13.06
CA GLN A 178 0.38 0.23 -14.31
C GLN A 178 0.22 -1.25 -14.69
N VAL A 179 1.29 -2.04 -14.57
CA VAL A 179 1.26 -3.49 -14.87
C VAL A 179 0.30 -4.21 -13.94
N ILE A 180 0.41 -4.02 -12.62
CA ILE A 180 -0.45 -4.73 -11.66
C ILE A 180 -1.93 -4.29 -11.76
N LYS A 181 -2.18 -3.03 -12.11
CA LYS A 181 -3.53 -2.52 -12.39
C LYS A 181 -4.15 -3.21 -13.61
N GLN A 182 -3.40 -3.34 -14.71
CA GLN A 182 -3.86 -4.04 -15.92
C GLN A 182 -4.17 -5.50 -15.66
N GLU A 183 -3.51 -6.11 -14.69
CA GLU A 183 -3.75 -7.49 -14.25
C GLU A 183 -4.89 -7.63 -13.23
N GLY A 184 -5.57 -6.53 -12.91
CA GLY A 184 -6.70 -6.51 -11.99
C GLY A 184 -6.34 -6.65 -10.52
N MET A 185 -5.10 -6.31 -10.12
CA MET A 185 -4.72 -6.26 -8.71
C MET A 185 -5.38 -5.07 -8.03
N THR A 186 -5.88 -5.29 -6.83
CA THR A 186 -6.44 -4.22 -6.00
C THR A 186 -5.34 -3.54 -5.21
N VAL A 187 -5.32 -2.20 -5.20
CA VAL A 187 -4.29 -1.41 -4.51
C VAL A 187 -4.93 -0.29 -3.71
N LEU A 188 -4.50 -0.13 -2.45
CA LEU A 188 -4.67 1.11 -1.70
C LEU A 188 -3.30 1.79 -1.59
N LEU A 189 -3.18 2.94 -2.21
CA LEU A 189 -1.96 3.73 -2.28
C LEU A 189 -2.10 4.96 -1.39
N CYS A 190 -1.27 5.10 -0.36
CA CYS A 190 -1.10 6.35 0.37
C CYS A 190 -0.04 7.18 -0.31
N GLU A 191 -0.35 8.43 -0.66
CA GLU A 191 0.57 9.32 -1.36
C GLU A 191 0.38 10.79 -0.98
N GLN A 192 1.49 11.51 -1.04
CA GLN A 192 1.50 12.97 -1.02
C GLN A 192 1.76 13.53 -2.43
N ASN A 193 2.42 12.75 -3.29
CA ASN A 193 2.72 13.14 -4.67
C ASN A 193 1.46 13.07 -5.54
N LEU A 194 0.77 14.21 -5.64
CA LEU A 194 -0.49 14.31 -6.38
C LEU A 194 -0.35 13.89 -7.85
N LYS A 195 0.76 14.29 -8.53
CA LYS A 195 0.96 13.96 -9.95
C LYS A 195 1.06 12.45 -10.16
N PHE A 196 1.78 11.77 -9.26
CA PHE A 196 1.89 10.32 -9.29
C PHE A 196 0.52 9.66 -9.05
N ALA A 197 -0.18 10.08 -8.00
CA ALA A 197 -1.48 9.54 -7.61
C ALA A 197 -2.54 9.68 -8.71
N LEU A 198 -2.70 10.90 -9.26
CA LEU A 198 -3.71 11.17 -10.30
C LEU A 198 -3.50 10.40 -11.60
N LYS A 199 -2.26 10.01 -11.89
CA LYS A 199 -1.93 9.26 -13.09
C LYS A 199 -2.26 7.78 -13.00
N HIS A 200 -2.26 7.20 -11.79
CA HIS A 200 -2.29 5.75 -11.61
C HIS A 200 -3.55 5.24 -10.91
N ALA A 201 -4.24 6.08 -10.11
CA ALA A 201 -5.45 5.71 -9.41
C ALA A 201 -6.73 5.82 -10.26
N ASP A 202 -7.78 5.14 -9.80
CA ASP A 202 -9.15 5.22 -10.34
C ASP A 202 -10.00 6.18 -9.50
N ARG A 203 -9.87 6.05 -8.16
CA ARG A 203 -10.57 6.88 -7.17
C ARG A 203 -9.60 7.43 -6.13
N ALA A 204 -10.02 8.53 -5.50
CA ALA A 204 -9.27 9.18 -4.45
C ALA A 204 -10.13 9.44 -3.22
N TYR A 205 -9.51 9.24 -2.07
CA TYR A 205 -9.92 9.83 -0.79
C TYR A 205 -8.89 10.90 -0.41
N ILE A 206 -9.34 11.99 0.19
CA ILE A 206 -8.44 12.97 0.81
C ILE A 206 -8.68 12.94 2.30
N VAL A 207 -7.61 12.65 3.04
CA VAL A 207 -7.61 12.72 4.51
C VAL A 207 -6.87 13.98 4.96
N ASP A 208 -7.44 14.68 5.93
CA ASP A 208 -6.84 15.84 6.56
C ASP A 208 -7.20 15.85 8.05
N ASN A 209 -6.17 15.93 8.92
CA ASN A 209 -6.32 15.85 10.37
C ASN A 209 -7.19 14.66 10.83
N GLY A 210 -6.93 13.48 10.25
CA GLY A 210 -7.61 12.24 10.61
C GLY A 210 -9.06 12.10 10.16
N ILE A 211 -9.53 12.99 9.27
CA ILE A 211 -10.92 12.98 8.77
C ILE A 211 -10.92 12.92 7.25
N ILE A 212 -11.76 12.07 6.66
CA ILE A 212 -11.98 12.08 5.20
C ILE A 212 -12.72 13.37 4.81
N LYS A 213 -12.09 14.17 3.98
CA LYS A 213 -12.60 15.46 3.48
C LYS A 213 -13.17 15.38 2.08
N TYR A 214 -12.79 14.37 1.32
CA TYR A 214 -13.25 14.17 -0.04
C TYR A 214 -13.17 12.68 -0.40
N GLN A 215 -14.12 12.24 -1.24
CA GLN A 215 -14.07 10.99 -1.97
C GLN A 215 -14.67 11.19 -3.37
N GLY A 216 -14.09 10.56 -4.36
CA GLY A 216 -14.58 10.62 -5.73
C GLY A 216 -13.64 9.96 -6.72
N THR A 217 -14.03 9.95 -7.98
CA THR A 217 -13.16 9.48 -9.08
C THR A 217 -12.03 10.47 -9.32
N ILE A 218 -10.94 9.99 -9.94
CA ILE A 218 -9.84 10.88 -10.34
C ILE A 218 -10.32 11.94 -11.35
N ALA A 219 -11.28 11.60 -12.21
CA ALA A 219 -11.87 12.56 -13.15
C ALA A 219 -12.57 13.73 -12.43
N GLU A 220 -13.39 13.41 -11.43
CA GLU A 220 -14.07 14.42 -10.59
C GLU A 220 -13.07 15.26 -9.78
N LEU A 221 -12.05 14.63 -9.18
CA LEU A 221 -11.02 15.34 -8.43
C LEU A 221 -10.24 16.29 -9.34
N ASN A 222 -9.94 15.90 -10.58
CA ASN A 222 -9.23 16.76 -11.53
C ASN A 222 -10.00 18.04 -11.86
N GLN A 223 -11.32 17.98 -11.90
CA GLN A 223 -12.19 19.14 -12.15
C GLN A 223 -12.40 20.01 -10.90
N ASN A 224 -12.16 19.46 -9.70
CA ASN A 224 -12.41 20.16 -8.43
C ASN A 224 -11.18 20.96 -7.96
N THR A 225 -11.02 22.17 -8.52
CA THR A 225 -9.89 23.06 -8.19
C THR A 225 -9.92 23.53 -6.73
N GLU A 226 -11.09 23.72 -6.14
CA GLU A 226 -11.24 24.15 -4.74
C GLU A 226 -10.70 23.11 -3.77
N ILE A 227 -11.09 21.86 -3.94
CA ILE A 227 -10.61 20.74 -3.10
C ILE A 227 -9.10 20.59 -3.22
N LYS A 228 -8.56 20.64 -4.46
CA LYS A 228 -7.11 20.54 -4.69
C LYS A 228 -6.35 21.68 -3.98
N LYS A 229 -6.77 22.93 -4.14
CA LYS A 229 -6.16 24.08 -3.46
C LYS A 229 -6.25 23.99 -1.94
N LYS A 230 -7.40 23.56 -1.42
CA LYS A 230 -7.65 23.54 0.02
C LYS A 230 -6.85 22.49 0.77
N TYR A 231 -6.73 21.27 0.21
CA TYR A 231 -6.20 20.12 0.93
C TYR A 231 -4.89 19.56 0.38
N LEU A 232 -4.53 19.86 -0.89
CA LEU A 232 -3.39 19.26 -1.57
C LEU A 232 -2.29 20.28 -1.93
N ALA A 233 -2.46 21.55 -1.54
CA ALA A 233 -1.50 22.65 -1.73
C ALA A 233 -1.05 22.86 -3.20
N VAL A 234 -1.99 22.76 -4.17
CA VAL A 234 -1.74 22.91 -5.62
C VAL A 234 -2.52 24.11 -6.14
#